data_1786559b90d7d0127327fb5ce8a0cf63
#
_entry.id   1786559b90d7d0127327fb5ce8a0cf63
#
_cell.length_a   1.000
_cell.length_b   1.000
_cell.length_c   1.000
_cell.angle_alpha   90.00
_cell.angle_beta   90.00
_cell.angle_gamma   90.00
#
_symmetry.space_group_name_H-M   'P 1'
#
loop_
_entity.id
_entity.type
_entity.pdbx_description
1 polymer ?
#
loop_
_entity_poly.entity_id
_entity_poly.type
_entity_poly.pdbx_seq_one_letter_code
_entity_poly.pdbx_strand_id
1 'polypeptide(L)'
;MDQKLEGTPKATIQVAGRKVTRTEVVNDWGTRLQWKVSRDGKEIATVGAGLDPVFEHPEAAPGKYEVVLQQFHYVNYKKNAEGKFTESAYIDISNPVSYTL
;
A
#
# COMPACT_ATOMS: atom_id res chain seq x y z
N MET A 1 22.63 11.44 -11.10
CA MET A 1 22.16 11.08 -10.66
C MET A 1 21.19 10.61 -10.49
N ASP A 2 21.09 10.31 -10.42
CA ASP A 2 20.36 9.91 -10.11
C ASP A 2 19.49 9.68 -9.61
N GLN A 3 19.25 9.57 -9.45
CA GLN A 3 18.47 9.20 -9.07
C GLN A 3 17.32 9.19 -8.92
N LYS A 4 17.09 9.19 -9.16
CA LYS A 4 15.96 9.08 -9.24
C LYS A 4 15.19 8.29 -8.34
N LEU A 5 15.47 7.36 -7.92
CA LEU A 5 14.93 6.64 -6.78
C LEU A 5 15.49 7.15 -5.50
N GLU A 6 15.95 8.37 -5.52
CA GLU A 6 16.53 8.92 -4.34
C GLU A 6 15.56 9.12 -3.24
N GLY A 7 14.44 9.67 -3.47
CA GLY A 7 13.47 9.89 -2.42
C GLY A 7 12.52 8.73 -2.36
N THR A 8 12.16 8.29 -1.18
CA THR A 8 11.10 7.31 -1.01
C THR A 8 9.76 8.00 -1.25
N PRO A 9 8.88 7.41 -2.04
CA PRO A 9 7.55 7.98 -2.20
C PRO A 9 6.83 8.05 -0.87
N LYS A 10 6.02 9.08 -0.68
CA LYS A 10 5.27 9.26 0.55
C LYS A 10 3.91 9.82 0.26
N ALA A 11 2.94 9.36 1.01
CA ALA A 11 1.59 9.88 0.98
C ALA A 11 1.04 9.86 2.39
N THR A 12 0.04 10.68 2.65
CA THR A 12 -0.66 10.66 3.92
C THR A 12 -2.05 10.13 3.66
N ILE A 13 -2.50 9.21 4.50
CA ILE A 13 -3.86 8.68 4.37
C ILE A 13 -4.61 8.95 5.66
N GLN A 14 -5.93 9.04 5.51
CA GLN A 14 -6.84 9.29 6.61
C GLN A 14 -8.03 8.38 6.48
N VAL A 15 -8.66 8.05 7.60
CA VAL A 15 -9.84 7.21 7.60
C VAL A 15 -10.99 7.94 8.27
N ALA A 16 -12.18 7.82 7.68
CA ALA A 16 -13.41 8.35 8.27
C ALA A 16 -14.42 7.20 8.21
N GLY A 17 -14.76 6.64 9.37
CA GLY A 17 -15.52 5.41 9.40
C GLY A 17 -14.67 4.29 8.84
N ARG A 18 -14.98 3.87 7.63
CA ARG A 18 -14.18 2.86 6.94
C ARG A 18 -13.67 3.35 5.59
N LYS A 19 -13.93 4.60 5.26
CA LYS A 19 -13.49 5.18 4.00
C LYS A 19 -12.11 5.79 4.21
N VAL A 20 -11.16 5.41 3.37
CA VAL A 20 -9.78 5.87 3.44
C VAL A 20 -9.52 6.80 2.27
N THR A 21 -8.89 7.94 2.54
CA THR A 21 -8.51 8.88 1.49
C THR A 21 -7.01 9.13 1.58
N ARG A 22 -6.41 9.47 0.45
CA ARG A 22 -4.98 9.73 0.38
C ARG A 22 -4.70 11.09 -0.25
N THR A 23 -3.57 11.66 0.12
CA THR A 23 -3.02 12.81 -0.56
C THR A 23 -2.31 12.36 -1.83
N GLU A 24 -1.81 13.32 -2.59
CA GLU A 24 -0.93 12.99 -3.70
C GLU A 24 0.33 12.33 -3.18
N VAL A 25 0.91 11.47 -3.99
CA VAL A 25 2.14 10.78 -3.63
C VAL A 25 3.31 11.70 -3.96
N VAL A 26 4.10 12.01 -2.96
CA VAL A 26 5.32 12.82 -3.11
C VAL A 26 6.44 11.87 -3.54
N ASN A 27 7.24 12.28 -4.51
CA ASN A 27 8.33 11.47 -5.07
C ASN A 27 7.80 10.18 -5.69
N ASP A 28 6.68 10.29 -6.37
CA ASP A 28 6.04 9.13 -7.00
C ASP A 28 6.97 8.54 -8.06
N TRP A 29 7.25 7.24 -7.92
CA TRP A 29 8.12 6.55 -8.87
C TRP A 29 7.41 6.19 -10.17
N GLY A 30 6.10 6.43 -10.26
CA GLY A 30 5.34 6.07 -11.44
C GLY A 30 5.02 4.60 -11.55
N THR A 31 5.22 3.84 -10.49
CA THR A 31 4.91 2.41 -10.49
C THR A 31 3.56 2.20 -9.84
N ARG A 32 3.12 0.95 -9.78
CA ARG A 32 1.79 0.63 -9.29
C ARG A 32 1.63 0.95 -7.81
N LEU A 33 0.44 1.37 -7.46
CA LEU A 33 0.05 1.59 -6.07
C LEU A 33 -0.97 0.54 -5.68
N GLN A 34 -0.96 0.16 -4.40
CA GLN A 34 -1.97 -0.75 -3.87
C GLN A 34 -2.27 -0.42 -2.43
N TRP A 35 -3.46 -0.80 -2.00
CA TRP A 35 -3.87 -0.71 -0.60
C TRP A 35 -3.67 -2.08 0.01
N LYS A 36 -2.99 -2.14 1.15
CA LYS A 36 -2.82 -3.37 1.90
C LYS A 36 -3.75 -3.31 3.10
N VAL A 37 -4.61 -4.30 3.24
CA VAL A 37 -5.60 -4.36 4.31
C VAL A 37 -5.27 -5.52 5.22
N SER A 38 -5.20 -5.24 6.52
CA SER A 38 -5.00 -6.26 7.54
C SER A 38 -6.17 -6.22 8.51
N ARG A 39 -6.48 -7.36 9.11
CA ARG A 39 -7.50 -7.45 10.16
C ARG A 39 -6.88 -8.21 11.32
N ASP A 40 -6.92 -7.59 12.51
CA ASP A 40 -6.37 -8.16 13.74
C ASP A 40 -4.91 -8.58 13.55
N GLY A 41 -4.15 -7.76 12.80
CA GLY A 41 -2.74 -8.00 12.61
C GLY A 41 -2.40 -8.94 11.47
N LYS A 42 -3.38 -9.43 10.74
CA LYS A 42 -3.14 -10.39 9.67
C LYS A 42 -3.59 -9.81 8.34
N GLU A 43 -2.72 -9.85 7.35
CA GLU A 43 -3.07 -9.35 6.02
C GLU A 43 -4.19 -10.18 5.43
N ILE A 44 -5.24 -9.51 4.95
CA ILE A 44 -6.39 -10.19 4.36
C ILE A 44 -6.59 -9.83 2.90
N ALA A 45 -6.03 -8.73 2.43
CA ALA A 45 -6.23 -8.33 1.03
C ALA A 45 -5.20 -7.31 0.60
N THR A 46 -4.91 -7.29 -0.69
CA THR A 46 -4.24 -6.17 -1.33
C THR A 46 -5.10 -5.79 -2.53
N VAL A 47 -5.32 -4.49 -2.70
CA VAL A 47 -6.24 -3.99 -3.73
C VAL A 47 -5.52 -2.90 -4.51
N GLY A 48 -5.55 -2.98 -5.81
CA GLY A 48 -4.92 -1.96 -6.66
C GLY A 48 -5.54 -0.60 -6.40
N ALA A 49 -4.68 0.40 -6.21
CA ALA A 49 -5.14 1.75 -5.89
C ALA A 49 -5.38 2.58 -7.14
N GLY A 50 -4.62 2.35 -8.19
CA GLY A 50 -4.75 3.12 -9.40
C GLY A 50 -4.62 4.61 -9.13
N LEU A 51 -5.46 5.41 -9.77
CA LEU A 51 -5.46 6.85 -9.57
C LEU A 51 -6.55 7.32 -8.61
N ASP A 52 -7.29 6.40 -8.04
CA ASP A 52 -8.40 6.75 -7.16
C ASP A 52 -7.86 7.13 -5.79
N PRO A 53 -8.15 8.34 -5.29
CA PRO A 53 -7.68 8.73 -3.97
C PRO A 53 -8.53 8.21 -2.83
N VAL A 54 -9.59 7.48 -3.12
CA VAL A 54 -10.53 6.99 -2.11
C VAL A 54 -10.60 5.49 -2.18
N PHE A 55 -10.59 4.85 -1.02
CA PHE A 55 -10.66 3.39 -0.91
C PHE A 55 -11.60 3.02 0.22
N GLU A 56 -12.44 2.05 -0.04
CA GLU A 56 -13.31 1.49 1.00
C GLU A 56 -13.35 0.00 0.80
N HIS A 57 -12.85 -0.75 1.79
CA HIS A 57 -12.83 -2.20 1.72
C HIS A 57 -14.23 -2.74 2.00
N PRO A 58 -14.75 -3.62 1.16
CA PRO A 58 -16.15 -4.05 1.30
C PRO A 58 -16.40 -5.04 2.42
N GLU A 59 -15.37 -5.68 2.96
CA GLU A 59 -15.58 -6.69 3.98
C GLU A 59 -16.09 -6.04 5.25
N ALA A 60 -17.09 -6.67 5.89
CA ALA A 60 -17.72 -6.13 7.07
C ALA A 60 -17.59 -7.05 8.28
N ALA A 61 -16.71 -8.05 8.24
CA ALA A 61 -16.49 -8.93 9.39
C ALA A 61 -15.95 -8.13 10.56
N PRO A 62 -16.32 -8.49 11.80
CA PRO A 62 -15.83 -7.75 12.97
C PRO A 62 -14.32 -7.88 13.11
N GLY A 63 -13.69 -6.84 13.64
CA GLY A 63 -12.27 -6.84 13.90
C GLY A 63 -11.68 -5.47 13.77
N LYS A 64 -10.38 -5.37 14.05
CA LYS A 64 -9.63 -4.13 13.89
C LYS A 64 -8.92 -4.18 12.54
N TYR A 65 -9.29 -3.28 11.67
CA TYR A 65 -8.72 -3.20 10.32
C TYR A 65 -7.63 -2.15 10.29
N GLU A 66 -6.60 -2.44 9.53
CA GLU A 66 -5.53 -1.49 9.30
C GLU A 66 -5.26 -1.42 7.80
N VAL A 67 -5.10 -0.20 7.29
CA VAL A 67 -4.88 0.04 5.87
C VAL A 67 -3.63 0.86 5.71
N VAL A 68 -2.80 0.48 4.75
CA VAL A 68 -1.60 1.25 4.40
C VAL A 68 -1.50 1.28 2.88
N LEU A 69 -0.98 2.39 2.35
CA LEU A 69 -0.75 2.51 0.92
C LEU A 69 0.67 2.06 0.61
N GLN A 70 0.81 1.27 -0.44
CA GLN A 70 2.10 0.74 -0.86
C GLN A 70 2.35 1.08 -2.32
N GLN A 71 3.62 1.15 -2.68
CA GLN A 71 4.01 1.34 -4.07
C GLN A 71 5.04 0.31 -4.45
N PHE A 72 4.97 -0.14 -5.70
CA PHE A 72 5.90 -1.13 -6.24
C PHE A 72 7.29 -0.52 -6.35
N HIS A 73 8.28 -1.21 -5.78
CA HIS A 73 9.68 -0.77 -5.80
C HIS A 73 10.46 -1.83 -6.55
N TYR A 74 10.59 -1.64 -7.84
CA TYR A 74 11.08 -2.70 -8.72
C TYR A 74 12.52 -3.13 -8.41
N VAL A 75 13.30 -2.33 -7.70
CA VAL A 75 14.66 -2.72 -7.34
C VAL A 75 14.73 -3.63 -6.14
N ASN A 76 13.61 -3.84 -5.46
CA ASN A 76 13.58 -4.71 -4.29
C ASN A 76 13.23 -6.14 -4.61
N TYR A 77 12.89 -6.42 -5.86
CA TYR A 77 12.40 -7.73 -6.09
C TYR A 77 13.51 -8.69 -6.51
N LYS A 78 13.39 -9.95 -6.08
CA LYS A 78 14.43 -10.95 -6.23
C LYS A 78 13.84 -12.21 -6.84
N LYS A 79 14.69 -12.94 -7.55
CA LYS A 79 14.30 -14.21 -8.14
C LYS A 79 14.99 -15.34 -7.39
N ASN A 80 14.30 -16.47 -7.28
CA ASN A 80 14.94 -17.68 -6.79
C ASN A 80 15.66 -18.40 -7.94
N ALA A 81 16.20 -19.58 -7.65
CA ALA A 81 16.94 -20.34 -8.64
C ALA A 81 16.09 -20.75 -9.83
N GLU A 82 14.78 -20.77 -9.68
CA GLU A 82 13.86 -21.13 -10.74
C GLU A 82 13.40 -19.95 -11.56
N GLY A 83 13.91 -18.76 -11.24
CA GLY A 83 13.53 -17.57 -11.97
C GLY A 83 12.23 -16.93 -11.54
N LYS A 84 11.68 -17.34 -10.40
CA LYS A 84 10.44 -16.78 -9.89
C LYS A 84 10.72 -15.76 -8.80
N PHE A 85 9.85 -14.76 -8.70
CA PHE A 85 10.01 -13.73 -7.69
C PHE A 85 9.58 -14.27 -6.33
N THR A 86 10.45 -14.10 -5.33
CA THR A 86 10.23 -14.68 -4.02
C THR A 86 9.87 -13.67 -2.95
N GLU A 87 9.97 -12.38 -3.24
CA GLU A 87 9.67 -11.34 -2.26
C GLU A 87 8.73 -10.33 -2.87
N SER A 88 7.90 -9.77 -2.01
CA SER A 88 7.07 -8.65 -2.43
C SER A 88 7.95 -7.45 -2.71
N ALA A 89 7.70 -6.80 -3.82
CA ALA A 89 8.42 -5.60 -4.19
C ALA A 89 7.69 -4.33 -3.75
N TYR A 90 6.58 -4.45 -3.06
CA TYR A 90 5.83 -3.29 -2.59
C TYR A 90 6.36 -2.82 -1.26
N ILE A 91 6.43 -1.51 -1.09
CA ILE A 91 6.85 -0.92 0.18
C ILE A 91 5.75 0.00 0.69
N ASP A 92 5.70 0.15 2.00
CA ASP A 92 4.77 1.06 2.64
C ASP A 92 5.22 2.50 2.36
N ILE A 93 4.33 3.31 1.81
CA ILE A 93 4.66 4.71 1.52
C ILE A 93 3.76 5.68 2.28
N SER A 94 2.88 5.19 3.12
CA SER A 94 1.99 6.04 3.90
C SER A 94 2.01 5.61 5.35
N ASN A 95 1.48 6.48 6.20
CA ASN A 95 1.14 6.10 7.56
C ASN A 95 0.05 5.04 7.51
N PRO A 96 -0.01 4.12 8.49
CA PRO A 96 -1.15 3.22 8.56
C PRO A 96 -2.33 3.95 9.22
N VAL A 97 -3.54 3.55 8.83
CA VAL A 97 -4.75 4.01 9.52
C VAL A 97 -5.55 2.78 9.90
N SER A 98 -6.38 2.91 10.92
CA SER A 98 -7.15 1.76 11.38
C SER A 98 -8.58 2.17 11.70
N TYR A 99 -9.47 1.19 11.59
CA TYR A 99 -10.86 1.33 11.99
C TYR A 99 -11.33 -0.01 12.52
N THR A 100 -12.38 0.01 13.30
CA THR A 100 -12.92 -1.20 13.93
C THR A 100 -14.35 -1.41 13.50
N LEU A 101 -14.69 -2.62 13.16
CA LEU A 101 -16.05 -3.02 12.83
C LEU A 101 -16.60 -4.00 13.84
#